data_389b2bb42e29438f45c579d2f0599722
#
_entry.id   389b2bb42e29438f45c579d2f0599722
#
_cell.length_a   1.000
_cell.length_b   1.000
_cell.length_c   1.000
_cell.angle_alpha   90.00
_cell.angle_beta   90.00
_cell.angle_gamma   90.00
#
_symmetry.space_group_name_H-M   'P 1'
#
loop_
_entity.id
_entity.type
_entity.pdbx_description
1 polymer ?
#
loop_
_entity_poly.entity_id
_entity_poly.type
_entity_poly.pdbx_seq_one_letter_code
_entity_poly.pdbx_strand_id
1 'polypeptide(L)'
;MEKGIATTIFELLSSGVRLDAYRLLVKKGTDGMVAGEIASALDIPPTNLSFHLKALTQAGMLTVTQEGRFQRYRANIPLMLDLIAYLTEECCAGHPEQCADLRSVSRCSDAVLPPLASTCAQPEKWPITLTEISNDNHPSL
;
A
#
# COMPACT_ATOMS: atom_id res chain seq x y z
N MET A 1 8.84 -6.10 -7.13
CA MET A 1 9.29 -4.74 -6.67
C MET A 1 10.79 -4.72 -6.55
N GLU A 2 11.41 -3.64 -6.93
CA GLU A 2 12.85 -3.45 -6.76
C GLU A 2 13.17 -2.97 -5.34
N LYS A 3 14.32 -3.39 -4.82
CA LYS A 3 14.80 -2.99 -3.50
C LYS A 3 14.85 -1.46 -3.31
N GLY A 4 15.28 -0.72 -4.34
CA GLY A 4 15.32 0.75 -4.30
C GLY A 4 13.95 1.38 -4.10
N ILE A 5 12.90 0.84 -4.72
CA ILE A 5 11.51 1.30 -4.53
C ILE A 5 11.06 1.03 -3.10
N ALA A 6 11.31 -0.17 -2.60
CA ALA A 6 10.96 -0.54 -1.23
C ALA A 6 11.64 0.36 -0.20
N THR A 7 12.94 0.62 -0.34
CA THR A 7 13.68 1.51 0.56
C THR A 7 13.18 2.93 0.52
N THR A 8 12.85 3.46 -0.67
CA THR A 8 12.23 4.79 -0.80
C THR A 8 10.90 4.89 -0.07
N ILE A 9 10.06 3.87 -0.16
CA ILE A 9 8.79 3.83 0.58
C ILE A 9 9.04 3.89 2.09
N PHE A 10 9.99 3.10 2.60
CA PHE A 10 10.33 3.12 4.01
C PHE A 10 10.89 4.47 4.48
N GLU A 11 11.76 5.09 3.70
CA GLU A 11 12.27 6.43 3.99
C GLU A 11 11.16 7.46 4.07
N LEU A 12 10.23 7.42 3.14
CA LEU A 12 9.09 8.34 3.14
C LEU A 12 8.20 8.12 4.36
N LEU A 13 7.88 6.88 4.68
CA LEU A 13 7.01 6.54 5.80
C LEU A 13 7.70 6.67 7.17
N SER A 14 9.02 6.89 7.22
CA SER A 14 9.72 7.18 8.47
C SER A 14 9.36 8.54 9.08
N SER A 15 8.77 9.44 8.29
CA SER A 15 8.19 10.69 8.79
C SER A 15 6.78 10.44 9.33
N GLY A 16 6.55 10.81 10.60
CA GLY A 16 5.24 10.64 11.23
C GLY A 16 4.11 11.36 10.47
N VAL A 17 4.36 12.56 9.97
CA VAL A 17 3.37 13.32 9.19
C VAL A 17 3.00 12.58 7.90
N ARG A 18 3.98 12.07 7.17
CA ARG A 18 3.72 11.32 5.93
C ARG A 18 2.99 10.01 6.21
N LEU A 19 3.37 9.32 7.27
CA LEU A 19 2.69 8.09 7.68
C LEU A 19 1.23 8.36 8.04
N ASP A 20 0.97 9.41 8.81
CA ASP A 20 -0.39 9.79 9.20
C ASP A 20 -1.24 10.20 7.98
N ALA A 21 -0.67 10.97 7.07
CA ALA A 21 -1.36 11.36 5.83
C ALA A 21 -1.69 10.13 4.98
N TYR A 22 -0.75 9.23 4.80
CA TYR A 22 -0.97 7.99 4.06
C TYR A 22 -2.08 7.13 4.69
N ARG A 23 -2.01 6.90 6.00
CA ARG A 23 -3.00 6.10 6.73
C ARG A 23 -4.40 6.72 6.68
N LEU A 24 -4.49 8.05 6.76
CA LEU A 24 -5.75 8.76 6.63
C LEU A 24 -6.38 8.51 5.25
N LEU A 25 -5.59 8.57 4.19
CA LEU A 25 -6.06 8.32 2.83
C LEU A 25 -6.42 6.85 2.58
N VAL A 26 -5.71 5.92 3.20
CA VAL A 26 -6.11 4.49 3.18
C VAL A 26 -7.50 4.31 3.78
N LYS A 27 -7.78 4.96 4.90
CA LYS A 27 -9.11 4.91 5.55
C LYS A 27 -10.22 5.54 4.71
N LYS A 28 -9.90 6.58 3.96
CA LYS A 28 -10.86 7.25 3.06
C LYS A 28 -11.17 6.45 1.79
N GLY A 29 -10.29 5.56 1.41
CA GLY A 29 -10.51 4.69 0.26
C GLY A 29 -10.64 5.45 -1.06
N THR A 30 -11.60 5.03 -1.88
CA THR A 30 -11.80 5.58 -3.23
C THR A 30 -12.29 7.02 -3.25
N ASP A 31 -12.91 7.51 -2.18
CA ASP A 31 -13.36 8.90 -2.08
C ASP A 31 -12.18 9.87 -2.04
N GLY A 32 -11.09 9.47 -1.41
CA GLY A 32 -9.93 10.33 -1.24
C GLY A 32 -10.21 11.59 -0.44
N MET A 33 -9.27 12.51 -0.45
CA MET A 33 -9.39 13.81 0.22
C MET A 33 -8.64 14.88 -0.56
N VAL A 34 -9.14 16.11 -0.52
CA VAL A 34 -8.40 17.26 -1.01
C VAL A 34 -7.39 17.74 0.06
N ALA A 35 -6.35 18.44 -0.37
CA ALA A 35 -5.25 18.84 0.51
C ALA A 35 -5.69 19.61 1.76
N GLY A 36 -6.67 20.51 1.61
CA GLY A 36 -7.21 21.28 2.74
C GLY A 36 -7.90 20.42 3.80
N GLU A 37 -8.60 19.39 3.39
CA GLU A 37 -9.23 18.41 4.30
C GLU A 37 -8.19 17.60 5.06
N ILE A 38 -7.12 17.20 4.37
CA ILE A 38 -6.01 16.46 5.00
C ILE A 38 -5.31 17.34 6.04
N ALA A 39 -5.01 18.59 5.68
CA ALA A 39 -4.37 19.55 6.58
C ALA A 39 -5.21 19.77 7.86
N SER A 40 -6.52 19.94 7.71
CA SER A 40 -7.44 20.11 8.83
C SER A 40 -7.51 18.86 9.70
N ALA A 41 -7.58 17.68 9.09
CA ALA A 41 -7.67 16.41 9.81
C ALA A 41 -6.39 16.09 10.61
N LEU A 42 -5.24 16.50 10.11
CA LEU A 42 -3.94 16.26 10.76
C LEU A 42 -3.46 17.45 11.61
N ASP A 43 -4.19 18.55 11.62
CA ASP A 43 -3.85 19.78 12.33
C ASP A 43 -2.43 20.27 12.00
N ILE A 44 -2.13 20.36 10.71
CA ILE A 44 -0.84 20.85 10.21
C ILE A 44 -1.03 21.97 9.19
N PRO A 45 -0.09 22.91 9.10
CA PRO A 45 -0.18 23.99 8.12
C PRO A 45 -0.23 23.43 6.69
N PRO A 46 -1.10 23.98 5.81
CA PRO A 46 -1.20 23.51 4.41
C PRO A 46 0.12 23.59 3.64
N THR A 47 0.97 24.56 3.93
CA THR A 47 2.29 24.68 3.30
C THR A 47 3.21 23.53 3.63
N ASN A 48 3.23 23.09 4.90
CA ASN A 48 4.01 21.92 5.32
C ASN A 48 3.46 20.64 4.70
N LEU A 49 2.14 20.49 4.71
CA LEU A 49 1.50 19.33 4.12
C LEU A 49 1.81 19.18 2.63
N SER A 50 1.85 20.27 1.88
CA SER A 50 2.09 20.22 0.43
C SER A 50 3.42 19.57 0.07
N PHE A 51 4.47 19.78 0.86
CA PHE A 51 5.75 19.10 0.68
C PHE A 51 5.65 17.59 0.90
N HIS A 52 4.92 17.19 1.93
CA HIS A 52 4.73 15.78 2.26
C HIS A 52 3.88 15.05 1.20
N LEU A 53 2.81 15.68 0.74
CA LEU A 53 1.96 15.13 -0.32
C LEU A 53 2.71 15.01 -1.65
N LYS A 54 3.52 16.01 -1.97
CA LYS A 54 4.36 15.98 -3.17
C LYS A 54 5.36 14.81 -3.13
N ALA A 55 6.05 14.63 -2.02
CA ALA A 55 7.01 13.55 -1.85
C ALA A 55 6.33 12.17 -2.00
N LEU A 56 5.19 11.97 -1.36
CA LEU A 56 4.42 10.73 -1.46
C LEU A 56 3.90 10.47 -2.88
N THR A 57 3.45 11.51 -3.57
CA THR A 57 2.97 11.41 -4.95
C THR A 57 4.10 11.08 -5.92
N GLN A 58 5.26 11.71 -5.77
CA GLN A 58 6.42 11.43 -6.62
C GLN A 58 6.94 10.01 -6.49
N ALA A 59 6.82 9.42 -5.32
CA ALA A 59 7.18 8.01 -5.08
C ALA A 59 6.09 7.02 -5.52
N GLY A 60 4.95 7.52 -6.00
CA GLY A 60 3.85 6.69 -6.43
C GLY A 60 2.95 6.15 -5.31
N MET A 61 3.19 6.56 -4.06
CA MET A 61 2.38 6.11 -2.91
C MET A 61 0.99 6.73 -2.88
N LEU A 62 0.84 7.89 -3.47
CA LEU A 62 -0.45 8.56 -3.67
C LEU A 62 -0.70 8.77 -5.15
N THR A 63 -1.96 8.70 -5.52
CA THR A 63 -2.46 9.20 -6.81
C THR A 63 -3.17 10.53 -6.59
N VAL A 64 -3.12 11.39 -7.59
CA VAL A 64 -3.75 12.70 -7.54
C VAL A 64 -4.63 12.90 -8.77
N THR A 65 -5.83 13.43 -8.54
CA THR A 65 -6.77 13.79 -9.59
C THR A 65 -7.11 15.27 -9.47
N GLN A 66 -7.02 16.00 -10.58
CA GLN A 66 -7.41 17.40 -10.63
C GLN A 66 -8.94 17.50 -10.70
N GLU A 67 -9.54 18.20 -9.76
CA GLU A 67 -10.97 18.50 -9.70
C GLU A 67 -11.17 20.01 -9.65
N GLY A 68 -11.29 20.67 -10.81
CA GLY A 68 -11.35 22.12 -10.87
C GLY A 68 -10.12 22.78 -10.26
N ARG A 69 -10.30 23.50 -9.17
CA ARG A 69 -9.21 24.18 -8.42
C ARG A 69 -8.53 23.28 -7.40
N PHE A 70 -9.09 22.10 -7.12
CA PHE A 70 -8.64 21.22 -6.07
C PHE A 70 -7.93 20.00 -6.64
N GLN A 71 -6.98 19.49 -5.89
CA GLN A 71 -6.34 18.22 -6.14
C GLN A 71 -6.85 17.21 -5.10
N ARG A 72 -7.41 16.11 -5.58
CA ARG A 72 -7.89 15.01 -4.74
C ARG A 72 -6.85 13.91 -4.70
N TYR A 73 -6.43 13.57 -3.50
CA TYR A 73 -5.43 12.55 -3.24
C TYR A 73 -6.08 11.25 -2.80
N ARG A 74 -5.51 10.14 -3.26
CA ARG A 74 -5.90 8.78 -2.86
C ARG A 74 -4.65 7.96 -2.60
N ALA A 75 -4.73 7.04 -1.64
CA ALA A 75 -3.65 6.09 -1.42
C ALA A 75 -3.55 5.11 -2.61
N ASN A 76 -2.33 4.87 -3.08
CA ASN A 76 -2.06 3.84 -4.08
C ASN A 76 -1.94 2.49 -3.38
N ILE A 77 -3.07 1.83 -3.16
CA ILE A 77 -3.12 0.54 -2.47
C ILE A 77 -2.37 -0.55 -3.23
N PRO A 78 -2.46 -0.68 -4.58
CA PRO A 78 -1.69 -1.66 -5.31
C PRO A 78 -0.19 -1.61 -5.01
N LEU A 79 0.41 -0.42 -4.94
CA LEU A 79 1.83 -0.30 -4.61
C LEU A 79 2.15 -0.81 -3.19
N MET A 80 1.26 -0.57 -2.24
CA MET A 80 1.43 -1.07 -0.87
C MET A 80 1.31 -2.59 -0.80
N LEU A 81 0.40 -3.17 -1.56
CA LEU A 81 0.27 -4.62 -1.66
C LEU A 81 1.51 -5.25 -2.30
N ASP A 82 2.10 -4.60 -3.30
CA ASP A 82 3.37 -5.02 -3.89
C ASP A 82 4.51 -5.00 -2.87
N LEU A 83 4.56 -3.99 -2.01
CA LEU A 83 5.54 -3.92 -0.93
C LEU A 83 5.35 -5.08 0.06
N ILE A 84 4.11 -5.36 0.46
CA ILE A 84 3.81 -6.48 1.35
C ILE A 84 4.23 -7.80 0.71
N ALA A 85 3.91 -7.99 -0.57
CA ALA A 85 4.31 -9.18 -1.32
C ALA A 85 5.84 -9.33 -1.39
N TYR A 86 6.55 -8.24 -1.65
CA TYR A 86 8.01 -8.21 -1.67
C TYR A 86 8.62 -8.59 -0.31
N LEU A 87 8.07 -8.07 0.79
CA LEU A 87 8.55 -8.35 2.14
C LEU A 87 8.28 -9.77 2.61
N THR A 88 7.23 -10.39 2.08
CA THR A 88 6.79 -11.73 2.46
C THR A 88 7.12 -12.79 1.42
N GLU A 89 7.92 -12.44 0.44
CA GLU A 89 8.38 -13.34 -0.60
C GLU A 89 9.07 -14.56 0.03
N GLU A 90 8.68 -15.76 -0.44
CA GLU A 90 9.14 -17.03 0.12
C GLU A 90 8.95 -17.19 1.63
N CYS A 91 7.94 -16.54 2.18
CA CYS A 91 7.58 -16.66 3.59
C CYS A 91 7.46 -18.16 3.99
N CYS A 92 7.96 -18.49 5.19
CA CYS A 92 7.98 -19.88 5.71
C CYS A 92 8.72 -20.87 4.79
N ALA A 93 9.78 -20.42 4.11
CA ALA A 93 10.59 -21.20 3.19
C ALA A 93 9.75 -21.86 2.06
N GLY A 94 8.71 -21.16 1.60
CA GLY A 94 7.80 -21.67 0.56
C GLY A 94 6.76 -22.69 1.06
N HIS A 95 6.56 -22.79 2.37
CA HIS A 95 5.59 -23.69 2.98
C HIS A 95 4.38 -22.93 3.55
N PRO A 96 3.38 -22.59 2.73
CA PRO A 96 2.24 -21.76 3.16
C PRO A 96 1.40 -22.43 4.26
N GLU A 97 1.45 -23.75 4.41
CA GLU A 97 0.78 -24.47 5.47
C GLU A 97 1.26 -24.09 6.87
N GLN A 98 2.52 -23.61 6.98
CA GLN A 98 3.09 -23.14 8.24
C GLN A 98 2.59 -21.75 8.63
N CYS A 99 1.97 -21.04 7.71
CA CYS A 99 1.47 -19.69 7.94
C CYS A 99 0.03 -19.66 8.50
N ALA A 100 -0.64 -20.80 8.57
CA ALA A 100 -2.03 -20.89 9.04
C ALA A 100 -2.21 -20.32 10.45
N ASP A 101 -1.34 -20.70 11.38
CA ASP A 101 -1.38 -20.25 12.76
C ASP A 101 -1.04 -18.76 12.88
N LEU A 102 -0.14 -18.26 12.06
CA LEU A 102 0.25 -16.85 12.04
C LEU A 102 -0.91 -15.93 11.62
N ARG A 103 -1.76 -16.39 10.71
CA ARG A 103 -2.95 -15.63 10.29
C ARG A 103 -3.97 -15.47 11.41
N SER A 104 -4.14 -16.49 12.24
CA SER A 104 -5.09 -16.46 13.34
C SER A 104 -4.72 -15.43 14.41
N VAL A 105 -3.45 -15.11 14.55
CA VAL A 105 -2.96 -14.09 15.50
C VAL A 105 -2.75 -12.72 14.85
N SER A 106 -2.88 -12.62 13.54
CA SER A 106 -2.76 -11.36 12.82
C SER A 106 -3.99 -10.49 13.03
N ARG A 107 -3.77 -9.20 13.23
CA ARG A 107 -4.83 -8.19 13.27
C ARG A 107 -5.22 -7.65 11.90
N CYS A 108 -4.63 -8.20 10.83
CA CYS A 108 -5.05 -7.85 9.48
C CYS A 108 -6.49 -8.30 9.25
N SER A 109 -7.26 -7.42 8.61
CA SER A 109 -8.63 -7.79 8.22
C SER A 109 -8.62 -8.89 7.15
N ASP A 110 -9.67 -9.68 7.11
CA ASP A 110 -9.85 -10.73 6.10
C ASP A 110 -9.85 -10.19 4.65
N ALA A 111 -10.08 -8.90 4.50
CA ALA A 111 -9.98 -8.24 3.19
C ALA A 111 -8.54 -8.12 2.69
N VAL A 112 -7.57 -8.00 3.60
CA VAL A 112 -6.13 -7.90 3.26
C VAL A 112 -5.46 -9.27 3.31
N LEU A 113 -5.78 -10.05 4.34
CA LEU A 113 -5.32 -11.43 4.51
C LEU A 113 -6.55 -12.34 4.64
N PRO A 114 -7.16 -12.75 3.53
CA PRO A 114 -8.32 -13.63 3.59
C PRO A 114 -7.98 -14.92 4.32
N PRO A 115 -8.93 -15.51 5.06
CA PRO A 115 -8.73 -16.77 5.74
C PRO A 115 -8.31 -17.83 4.73
N LEU A 116 -7.35 -18.68 5.10
CA LEU A 116 -7.04 -19.84 4.31
C LEU A 116 -8.28 -20.72 4.26
N ALA A 117 -8.76 -21.02 3.07
CA ALA A 117 -9.81 -22.00 2.91
C ALA A 117 -9.36 -23.29 3.61
N SER A 118 -10.23 -23.88 4.41
CA SER A 118 -9.97 -25.07 5.24
C SER A 118 -9.62 -26.33 4.43
N THR A 119 -9.53 -26.20 3.14
CA THR A 119 -8.98 -27.19 2.23
C THR A 119 -7.66 -26.65 1.70
N CYS A 120 -6.58 -27.34 1.98
CA CYS A 120 -5.30 -27.21 1.28
C CYS A 120 -5.47 -27.63 -0.20
N ALA A 121 -6.44 -27.09 -0.87
CA ALA A 121 -6.73 -27.37 -2.25
C ALA A 121 -6.69 -26.07 -3.02
N GLN A 122 -5.63 -25.96 -3.76
CA GLN A 122 -5.45 -25.14 -4.97
C GLN A 122 -4.87 -23.74 -4.78
N PRO A 123 -3.63 -23.56 -5.24
CA PRO A 123 -3.05 -22.26 -5.51
C PRO A 123 -3.73 -21.50 -6.66
N GLU A 124 -4.84 -22.05 -7.20
CA GLU A 124 -5.48 -21.55 -8.43
C GLU A 124 -6.53 -20.45 -8.21
N LYS A 125 -6.73 -19.96 -6.98
CA LYS A 125 -7.74 -18.93 -6.71
C LYS A 125 -7.27 -17.74 -5.90
N TRP A 126 -6.02 -17.41 -5.97
CA TRP A 126 -5.61 -16.05 -5.76
C TRP A 126 -6.05 -15.26 -6.99
N PRO A 127 -6.81 -14.19 -6.85
CA PRO A 127 -7.23 -13.40 -8.02
C PRO A 127 -6.07 -12.69 -8.72
N ILE A 128 -4.85 -12.82 -8.21
CA ILE A 128 -3.64 -12.30 -8.83
C ILE A 128 -2.55 -13.35 -8.61
N THR A 129 -2.27 -14.16 -9.61
CA THR A 129 -1.07 -14.98 -9.61
C THR A 129 0.14 -14.05 -9.70
N LEU A 130 1.14 -14.30 -8.87
CA LEU A 130 2.43 -13.57 -8.90
C LEU A 130 3.06 -13.56 -10.29
N THR A 131 2.65 -14.45 -11.18
CA THR A 131 3.05 -14.51 -12.58
C THR A 131 2.39 -13.43 -13.44
N GLU A 132 1.21 -12.95 -13.09
CA GLU A 132 0.54 -11.87 -13.82
C GLU A 132 1.07 -10.50 -13.42
N ILE A 133 1.49 -10.33 -12.17
CA ILE A 133 2.17 -9.11 -11.71
C ILE A 133 3.58 -9.02 -12.32
N SER A 134 4.22 -10.16 -12.59
CA SER A 134 5.57 -10.21 -13.15
C SER A 134 5.63 -9.86 -14.64
N ASN A 135 4.48 -9.87 -15.34
CA ASN A 135 4.46 -9.66 -16.79
C ASN A 135 4.12 -8.24 -17.22
N ASP A 136 3.64 -7.37 -16.32
CA ASP A 136 3.13 -6.06 -16.74
C ASP A 136 4.00 -4.86 -16.40
N ASN A 137 5.21 -4.98 -15.92
CA ASN A 137 6.18 -3.86 -15.93
C ASN A 137 7.47 -4.14 -15.13
N HIS A 138 8.18 -5.19 -15.44
CA HIS A 138 9.58 -5.20 -15.10
C HIS A 138 10.40 -4.76 -16.33
N PRO A 139 11.04 -3.58 -16.29
CA PRO A 139 12.16 -3.40 -17.17
C PRO A 139 13.19 -4.48 -16.80
N SER A 140 13.45 -5.37 -17.73
CA SER A 140 14.54 -6.33 -17.62
C SER A 140 15.83 -5.59 -17.27
N LEU A 141 16.38 -5.92 -16.15
CA LEU A 141 17.78 -5.62 -15.86
C LEU A 141 18.67 -6.35 -16.83
#